data_94cc4d2bfe4f862d78869b8822fec159
#
_entry.id   94cc4d2bfe4f862d78869b8822fec159
#
_cell.length_a   1.000
_cell.length_b   1.000
_cell.length_c   1.000
_cell.angle_alpha   90.00
_cell.angle_beta   90.00
_cell.angle_gamma   90.00
#
_symmetry.space_group_name_H-M   'P 1'
#
loop_
_entity.id
_entity.type
_entity.pdbx_description
1 polymer ?
#
loop_
_entity_poly.entity_id
_entity_poly.type
_entity_poly.pdbx_seq_one_letter_code
_entity_poly.pdbx_strand_id
1 'polypeptide(L)'
;MSDVEDALLYLSKIGALKLEGGFLVLYNGMEIKRLVTDNRIKYKVDDYRFLDEFYKQKIRQIHIVGEYANLMVRDYNAALQFVQDYFQMDFRKFISKYFKGERIREIDRNITPQKYNQLFGELSDIQSQIIQDADSKYIVVAAGPGSGKTRVLVHKLAALLLLEDVKHEQLLMLTFSRAAATEFKKRLVALIGNAANFVEIKTFHSYCFDLLGKIGSLEGVDDVVRNAAELIQNGEVEQGKITKSVLVIDEAQDMDDNEFNLVCALMQNNEDMRVIAVGDDDQNIYEFRGSDSGHLRTLIEKYGAARYEMTENYRSCPPIVTLSNAFAATIQIGRAHV
;
A
#
# COMPACT_ATOMS: atom_id res chain seq x y z
N MET A 1 -25.48 -22.12 14.85
CA MET A 1 -24.87 -21.55 13.62
C MET A 1 -25.90 -21.39 12.52
N SER A 2 -26.77 -22.37 12.27
CA SER A 2 -27.82 -22.31 11.22
C SER A 2 -28.73 -21.07 11.36
N ASP A 3 -29.16 -20.73 12.57
CA ASP A 3 -30.12 -19.65 12.82
C ASP A 3 -29.58 -18.25 12.47
N VAL A 4 -28.26 -18.02 12.60
CA VAL A 4 -27.63 -16.74 12.23
C VAL A 4 -27.44 -16.65 10.72
N GLU A 5 -27.11 -17.76 10.07
CA GLU A 5 -26.98 -17.83 8.61
C GLU A 5 -28.33 -17.65 7.93
N ASP A 6 -29.39 -18.29 8.45
CA ASP A 6 -30.75 -18.15 7.95
C ASP A 6 -31.29 -16.72 8.17
N ALA A 7 -30.97 -16.08 9.30
CA ALA A 7 -31.33 -14.69 9.55
C ALA A 7 -30.63 -13.72 8.61
N LEU A 8 -29.35 -13.91 8.33
CA LEU A 8 -28.57 -13.08 7.38
C LEU A 8 -29.06 -13.25 5.95
N LEU A 9 -29.37 -14.49 5.53
CA LEU A 9 -29.97 -14.77 4.22
C LEU A 9 -31.36 -14.15 4.09
N TYR A 10 -32.18 -14.20 5.14
CA TYR A 10 -33.49 -13.54 5.15
C TYR A 10 -33.38 -12.03 5.05
N LEU A 11 -32.51 -11.38 5.84
CA LEU A 11 -32.27 -9.94 5.80
C LEU A 11 -31.72 -9.48 4.46
N SER A 12 -30.88 -10.30 3.82
CA SER A 12 -30.39 -10.02 2.46
C SER A 12 -31.50 -10.13 1.41
N LYS A 13 -32.38 -11.15 1.53
CA LYS A 13 -33.52 -11.35 0.64
C LYS A 13 -34.53 -10.20 0.66
N ILE A 14 -34.77 -9.61 1.84
CA ILE A 14 -35.69 -8.45 1.98
C ILE A 14 -35.00 -7.11 1.69
N GLY A 15 -33.73 -7.12 1.27
CA GLY A 15 -32.96 -5.91 0.94
C GLY A 15 -32.53 -5.06 2.16
N ALA A 16 -32.70 -5.58 3.38
CA ALA A 16 -32.29 -4.90 4.62
C ALA A 16 -30.77 -4.96 4.82
N LEU A 17 -30.10 -5.94 4.20
CA LEU A 17 -28.64 -6.11 4.18
C LEU A 17 -28.16 -6.37 2.77
N LYS A 18 -27.10 -5.69 2.37
CA LYS A 18 -26.33 -6.04 1.17
C LYS A 18 -25.10 -6.83 1.62
N LEU A 19 -25.08 -8.12 1.28
CA LEU A 19 -23.92 -8.96 1.57
C LEU A 19 -22.84 -8.67 0.53
N GLU A 20 -21.89 -7.79 0.84
CA GLU A 20 -20.68 -7.58 0.05
C GLU A 20 -19.57 -8.45 0.63
N GLY A 21 -19.03 -9.32 -0.22
CA GLY A 21 -18.09 -10.40 0.00
C GLY A 21 -17.23 -10.33 1.26
N GLY A 22 -17.36 -11.34 2.11
CA GLY A 22 -16.47 -11.63 3.23
C GLY A 22 -17.14 -12.02 4.55
N PHE A 23 -18.43 -11.77 4.74
CA PHE A 23 -19.13 -12.09 6.00
C PHE A 23 -19.73 -13.49 6.06
N LEU A 24 -20.01 -14.10 4.92
CA LEU A 24 -20.43 -15.50 4.82
C LEU A 24 -19.35 -16.26 4.05
N VAL A 25 -18.44 -16.87 4.77
CA VAL A 25 -17.78 -18.06 4.26
C VAL A 25 -18.82 -19.18 4.33
N LEU A 26 -19.68 -19.25 3.33
CA LEU A 26 -20.41 -20.47 3.06
C LEU A 26 -19.33 -21.53 2.81
N TYR A 27 -19.16 -22.42 3.78
CA TYR A 27 -18.46 -23.67 3.58
C TYR A 27 -19.32 -24.50 2.63
N ASN A 28 -19.28 -24.17 1.35
CA ASN A 28 -19.64 -25.15 0.36
C ASN A 28 -18.62 -26.27 0.52
N GLY A 29 -19.08 -27.42 0.97
CA GLY A 29 -18.25 -28.60 1.06
C GLY A 29 -17.45 -28.70 -0.23
N MET A 30 -16.12 -28.78 -0.12
CA MET A 30 -15.28 -28.90 -1.30
C MET A 30 -15.55 -30.26 -1.93
N GLU A 31 -16.23 -30.25 -3.08
CA GLU A 31 -16.42 -31.47 -3.87
C GLU A 31 -15.16 -31.69 -4.72
N ILE A 32 -14.35 -32.67 -4.32
CA ILE A 32 -13.16 -33.04 -5.10
C ILE A 32 -13.59 -34.10 -6.11
N LYS A 33 -13.68 -33.72 -7.38
CA LYS A 33 -13.89 -34.64 -8.48
C LYS A 33 -12.55 -35.02 -9.11
N ARG A 34 -12.22 -36.29 -9.11
CA ARG A 34 -11.07 -36.80 -9.83
C ARG A 34 -11.37 -36.77 -11.34
N LEU A 35 -10.79 -35.80 -12.05
CA LEU A 35 -11.00 -35.62 -13.48
C LEU A 35 -10.18 -36.61 -14.35
N VAL A 36 -9.02 -37.06 -13.84
CA VAL A 36 -8.10 -37.93 -14.53
C VAL A 36 -7.90 -39.18 -13.68
N THR A 37 -8.37 -40.33 -14.16
CA THR A 37 -8.26 -41.61 -13.44
C THR A 37 -6.92 -42.31 -13.62
N ASP A 38 -6.17 -41.99 -14.69
CA ASP A 38 -4.91 -42.65 -15.04
C ASP A 38 -3.66 -41.87 -14.60
N ASN A 39 -3.83 -40.90 -13.70
CA ASN A 39 -2.72 -40.11 -13.21
C ASN A 39 -1.83 -40.96 -12.30
N ARG A 40 -0.61 -41.27 -12.79
CA ARG A 40 0.43 -41.99 -12.03
C ARG A 40 1.28 -41.08 -11.12
N ILE A 41 0.96 -39.79 -11.05
CA ILE A 41 1.68 -38.83 -10.21
C ILE A 41 1.44 -39.18 -8.73
N LYS A 42 2.51 -39.50 -8.03
CA LYS A 42 2.47 -39.67 -6.57
C LYS A 42 2.65 -38.29 -5.93
N TYR A 43 1.60 -37.80 -5.30
CA TYR A 43 1.66 -36.56 -4.53
C TYR A 43 2.41 -36.78 -3.24
N LYS A 44 3.32 -35.86 -2.91
CA LYS A 44 4.06 -35.80 -1.63
C LYS A 44 3.37 -34.82 -0.69
N VAL A 45 3.73 -34.84 0.58
CA VAL A 45 3.22 -33.90 1.59
C VAL A 45 3.44 -32.45 1.15
N ASP A 46 4.55 -32.16 0.50
CA ASP A 46 4.86 -30.82 -0.01
C ASP A 46 3.88 -30.32 -1.09
N ASP A 47 3.29 -31.21 -1.87
CA ASP A 47 2.30 -30.85 -2.90
C ASP A 47 0.98 -30.35 -2.29
N TYR A 48 0.71 -30.72 -1.02
CA TYR A 48 -0.47 -30.26 -0.27
C TYR A 48 -0.19 -29.03 0.61
N ARG A 49 1.06 -28.60 0.74
CA ARG A 49 1.44 -27.46 1.58
C ARG A 49 0.69 -26.19 1.20
N PHE A 50 0.51 -25.93 -0.09
CA PHE A 50 -0.22 -24.76 -0.59
C PHE A 50 -1.68 -24.73 -0.17
N LEU A 51 -2.32 -25.91 -0.19
CA LEU A 51 -3.72 -26.02 0.21
C LEU A 51 -3.86 -25.82 1.72
N ASP A 52 -2.95 -26.37 2.50
CA ASP A 52 -2.88 -26.17 3.95
C ASP A 52 -2.67 -24.70 4.32
N GLU A 53 -1.74 -24.02 3.64
CA GLU A 53 -1.49 -22.60 3.83
C GLU A 53 -2.69 -21.73 3.46
N PHE A 54 -3.39 -22.04 2.36
CA PHE A 54 -4.63 -21.37 1.97
C PHE A 54 -5.71 -21.50 3.06
N TYR A 55 -5.92 -22.71 3.58
CA TYR A 55 -6.90 -22.92 4.65
C TYR A 55 -6.51 -22.24 5.96
N LYS A 56 -5.22 -22.25 6.32
CA LYS A 56 -4.72 -21.51 7.47
C LYS A 56 -5.02 -20.01 7.34
N GLN A 57 -4.84 -19.43 6.17
CA GLN A 57 -5.15 -18.03 5.90
C GLN A 57 -6.65 -17.71 6.07
N LYS A 58 -7.54 -18.60 5.60
CA LYS A 58 -8.99 -18.48 5.81
C LYS A 58 -9.38 -18.60 7.28
N ILE A 59 -8.78 -19.53 8.00
CA ILE A 59 -9.01 -19.73 9.44
C ILE A 59 -8.65 -18.48 10.23
N ARG A 60 -7.59 -17.75 9.87
CA ARG A 60 -7.15 -16.51 10.50
C ARG A 60 -8.17 -15.38 10.40
N GLN A 61 -8.73 -15.17 9.22
CA GLN A 61 -9.82 -14.20 9.03
C GLN A 61 -11.02 -14.54 9.94
N ILE A 62 -11.31 -15.82 10.11
CA ILE A 62 -12.36 -16.29 10.99
C ILE A 62 -12.05 -15.97 12.46
N HIS A 63 -10.80 -16.06 12.91
CA HIS A 63 -10.42 -15.72 14.29
C HIS A 63 -10.63 -14.24 14.61
N ILE A 64 -10.32 -13.32 13.70
CA ILE A 64 -10.56 -11.88 13.90
C ILE A 64 -12.06 -11.59 13.95
N VAL A 65 -12.83 -12.13 13.02
CA VAL A 65 -14.29 -12.00 13.01
C VAL A 65 -14.93 -12.67 14.23
N GLY A 66 -14.40 -13.82 14.64
CA GLY A 66 -14.85 -14.53 15.84
C GLY A 66 -14.62 -13.74 17.13
N GLU A 67 -13.48 -13.05 17.25
CA GLU A 67 -13.21 -12.18 18.41
C GLU A 67 -14.13 -10.97 18.43
N TYR A 68 -14.35 -10.32 17.27
CA TYR A 68 -15.33 -9.26 17.12
C TYR A 68 -16.73 -9.71 17.55
N ALA A 69 -17.18 -10.87 17.07
CA ALA A 69 -18.49 -11.41 17.44
C ALA A 69 -18.60 -11.70 18.94
N ASN A 70 -17.54 -12.21 19.56
CA ASN A 70 -17.49 -12.42 21.01
C ASN A 70 -17.59 -11.10 21.79
N LEU A 71 -16.92 -10.05 21.33
CA LEU A 71 -16.97 -8.72 21.93
C LEU A 71 -18.37 -8.11 21.75
N MET A 72 -18.98 -8.24 20.57
CA MET A 72 -20.35 -7.74 20.32
C MET A 72 -21.38 -8.29 21.30
N VAL A 73 -21.23 -9.55 21.70
CA VAL A 73 -22.15 -10.19 22.67
C VAL A 73 -21.86 -9.76 24.10
N ARG A 74 -20.62 -9.45 24.46
CA ARG A 74 -20.18 -9.17 25.82
C ARG A 74 -20.10 -7.69 26.16
N ASP A 75 -19.57 -6.90 25.25
CA ASP A 75 -19.32 -5.47 25.41
C ASP A 75 -19.33 -4.77 24.07
N TYR A 76 -20.45 -4.13 23.76
CA TYR A 76 -20.65 -3.43 22.50
C TYR A 76 -19.63 -2.30 22.27
N ASN A 77 -19.25 -1.57 23.32
CA ASN A 77 -18.28 -0.48 23.19
C ASN A 77 -16.87 -1.02 22.91
N ALA A 78 -16.49 -2.12 23.55
CA ALA A 78 -15.24 -2.79 23.24
C ALA A 78 -15.23 -3.34 21.80
N ALA A 79 -16.36 -3.82 21.29
CA ALA A 79 -16.47 -4.26 19.90
C ALA A 79 -16.31 -3.10 18.90
N LEU A 80 -16.91 -1.93 19.18
CA LEU A 80 -16.72 -0.73 18.37
C LEU A 80 -15.25 -0.30 18.36
N GLN A 81 -14.61 -0.28 19.53
CA GLN A 81 -13.19 0.05 19.64
C GLN A 81 -12.31 -0.95 18.88
N PHE A 82 -12.64 -2.25 18.95
CA PHE A 82 -11.94 -3.30 18.19
C PHE A 82 -12.01 -3.04 16.69
N VAL A 83 -13.18 -2.65 16.16
CA VAL A 83 -13.33 -2.33 14.73
C VAL A 83 -12.54 -1.08 14.35
N GLN A 84 -12.63 -0.02 15.16
CA GLN A 84 -11.85 1.20 14.93
C GLN A 84 -10.35 0.91 14.92
N ASP A 85 -9.86 0.18 15.92
CA ASP A 85 -8.46 -0.22 16.02
C ASP A 85 -8.02 -1.10 14.83
N TYR A 86 -8.89 -2.00 14.37
CA TYR A 86 -8.61 -2.84 13.20
C TYR A 86 -8.34 -2.03 11.93
N PHE A 87 -9.05 -0.93 11.74
CA PHE A 87 -8.88 -0.07 10.57
C PHE A 87 -7.83 1.05 10.75
N GLN A 88 -7.52 1.44 11.98
CA GLN A 88 -6.65 2.58 12.27
C GLN A 88 -5.25 2.18 12.76
N MET A 89 -5.10 1.04 13.42
CA MET A 89 -3.82 0.60 13.95
C MET A 89 -3.01 -0.20 12.94
N ASP A 90 -1.68 -0.16 13.09
CA ASP A 90 -0.79 -1.13 12.47
C ASP A 90 -1.20 -2.56 12.87
N PHE A 91 -1.16 -3.48 11.91
CA PHE A 91 -1.65 -4.86 12.12
C PHE A 91 -0.92 -5.59 13.25
N ARG A 92 0.41 -5.43 13.35
CA ARG A 92 1.19 -6.08 14.41
C ARG A 92 0.79 -5.57 15.80
N LYS A 93 0.57 -4.24 15.92
CA LYS A 93 0.08 -3.63 17.16
C LYS A 93 -1.35 -4.08 17.48
N PHE A 94 -2.22 -4.15 16.48
CA PHE A 94 -3.57 -4.67 16.63
C PHE A 94 -3.59 -6.11 17.14
N ILE A 95 -2.85 -7.01 16.50
CA ILE A 95 -2.75 -8.41 16.92
C ILE A 95 -2.21 -8.53 18.35
N SER A 96 -1.15 -7.79 18.70
CA SER A 96 -0.58 -7.84 20.06
C SER A 96 -1.52 -7.30 21.12
N LYS A 97 -2.42 -6.37 20.77
CA LYS A 97 -3.43 -5.79 21.69
C LYS A 97 -4.55 -6.77 21.98
N TYR A 98 -5.09 -7.43 20.96
CA TYR A 98 -6.31 -8.22 21.05
C TYR A 98 -6.11 -9.73 21.14
N PHE A 99 -4.96 -10.24 20.72
CA PHE A 99 -4.66 -11.66 20.71
C PHE A 99 -3.43 -11.97 21.56
N LYS A 100 -3.46 -13.08 22.31
CA LYS A 100 -2.37 -13.46 23.23
C LYS A 100 -1.98 -14.94 23.03
N GLY A 101 -0.71 -15.25 23.29
CA GLY A 101 -0.19 -16.61 23.32
C GLY A 101 -0.23 -17.31 21.96
N GLU A 102 -0.71 -18.56 21.93
CA GLU A 102 -0.75 -19.39 20.72
C GLU A 102 -1.66 -18.81 19.63
N ARG A 103 -2.67 -18.06 19.97
CA ARG A 103 -3.56 -17.38 19.01
C ARG A 103 -2.83 -16.42 18.09
N ILE A 104 -1.74 -15.79 18.54
CA ILE A 104 -0.92 -14.92 17.68
C ILE A 104 -0.28 -15.74 16.56
N ARG A 105 0.20 -16.95 16.86
CA ARG A 105 0.81 -17.83 15.86
C ARG A 105 -0.20 -18.33 14.83
N GLU A 106 -1.45 -18.47 15.18
CA GLU A 106 -2.53 -18.87 14.26
C GLU A 106 -2.96 -17.75 13.31
N ILE A 107 -2.70 -16.50 13.68
CA ILE A 107 -3.08 -15.31 12.91
C ILE A 107 -1.95 -14.83 11.99
N ASP A 108 -0.76 -15.40 12.06
CA ASP A 108 0.38 -15.06 11.22
C ASP A 108 0.13 -15.37 9.72
N ARG A 109 0.25 -14.39 8.84
CA ARG A 109 -0.06 -14.56 7.41
C ARG A 109 1.10 -15.18 6.66
N ASN A 110 0.83 -16.31 6.03
CA ASN A 110 1.75 -16.91 5.05
C ASN A 110 1.18 -16.72 3.64
N ILE A 111 1.94 -16.07 2.77
CA ILE A 111 1.68 -16.12 1.32
C ILE A 111 2.12 -17.48 0.79
N THR A 112 1.33 -18.03 -0.15
CA THR A 112 1.76 -19.25 -0.84
C THR A 112 3.05 -18.99 -1.63
N PRO A 113 4.00 -19.94 -1.69
CA PRO A 113 5.22 -19.78 -2.48
C PRO A 113 4.95 -19.44 -3.95
N GLN A 114 3.88 -19.94 -4.54
CA GLN A 114 3.47 -19.56 -5.90
C GLN A 114 3.10 -18.08 -6.00
N LYS A 115 2.31 -17.58 -5.05
CA LYS A 115 1.94 -16.16 -5.02
C LYS A 115 3.15 -15.29 -4.73
N TYR A 116 4.03 -15.75 -3.85
CA TYR A 116 5.30 -15.08 -3.57
C TYR A 116 6.17 -14.99 -4.84
N ASN A 117 6.35 -16.09 -5.56
CA ASN A 117 7.11 -16.09 -6.81
C ASN A 117 6.46 -15.23 -7.91
N GLN A 118 5.12 -15.23 -8.01
CA GLN A 118 4.41 -14.34 -8.93
C GLN A 118 4.65 -12.86 -8.60
N LEU A 119 4.71 -12.53 -7.31
CA LEU A 119 4.88 -11.15 -6.86
C LEU A 119 6.34 -10.71 -6.89
N PHE A 120 7.30 -11.61 -6.63
CA PHE A 120 8.67 -11.23 -6.33
C PHE A 120 9.73 -12.01 -7.13
N GLY A 121 9.37 -13.08 -7.83
CA GLY A 121 10.33 -14.02 -8.46
C GLY A 121 11.11 -13.43 -9.65
N GLU A 122 10.67 -12.32 -10.23
CA GLU A 122 11.32 -11.67 -11.37
C GLU A 122 11.94 -10.31 -11.02
N LEU A 123 12.11 -10.02 -9.74
CA LEU A 123 12.69 -8.75 -9.28
C LEU A 123 14.21 -8.88 -9.14
N SER A 124 14.93 -7.78 -9.38
CA SER A 124 16.35 -7.72 -9.06
C SER A 124 16.58 -7.70 -7.55
N ASP A 125 17.82 -7.96 -7.12
CA ASP A 125 18.17 -8.00 -5.71
C ASP A 125 17.83 -6.67 -5.00
N ILE A 126 18.15 -5.54 -5.60
CA ILE A 126 17.84 -4.22 -5.03
C ILE A 126 16.34 -3.96 -4.97
N GLN A 127 15.59 -4.36 -6.02
CA GLN A 127 14.14 -4.24 -6.03
C GLN A 127 13.51 -5.10 -4.92
N SER A 128 14.03 -6.31 -4.73
CA SER A 128 13.59 -7.22 -3.66
C SER A 128 13.88 -6.65 -2.27
N GLN A 129 15.07 -6.05 -2.06
CA GLN A 129 15.41 -5.39 -0.80
C GLN A 129 14.45 -4.25 -0.45
N ILE A 130 14.16 -3.36 -1.42
CA ILE A 130 13.23 -2.24 -1.23
C ILE A 130 11.84 -2.75 -0.85
N ILE A 131 11.37 -3.79 -1.55
CA ILE A 131 10.02 -4.34 -1.34
C ILE A 131 9.91 -5.04 0.02
N GLN A 132 10.96 -5.76 0.44
CA GLN A 132 10.99 -6.51 1.68
C GLN A 132 11.30 -5.66 2.91
N ASP A 133 11.79 -4.43 2.74
CA ASP A 133 12.04 -3.53 3.87
C ASP A 133 10.73 -3.15 4.57
N ALA A 134 10.41 -3.88 5.63
CA ALA A 134 9.25 -3.65 6.49
C ALA A 134 9.60 -2.86 7.76
N ASP A 135 10.87 -2.67 8.04
CA ASP A 135 11.36 -2.13 9.31
C ASP A 135 11.65 -0.62 9.23
N SER A 136 12.07 -0.12 8.08
CA SER A 136 12.36 1.30 7.88
C SER A 136 11.08 2.13 7.88
N LYS A 137 11.04 3.13 8.76
CA LYS A 137 9.93 4.08 8.84
C LYS A 137 9.88 4.99 7.61
N TYR A 138 11.02 5.42 7.14
CA TYR A 138 11.17 6.27 5.95
C TYR A 138 12.11 5.60 4.95
N ILE A 139 11.70 5.55 3.70
CA ILE A 139 12.46 4.97 2.59
C ILE A 139 12.53 5.98 1.47
N VAL A 140 13.72 6.25 0.99
CA VAL A 140 13.97 7.04 -0.22
C VAL A 140 14.66 6.16 -1.25
N VAL A 141 14.07 6.08 -2.43
CA VAL A 141 14.61 5.32 -3.56
C VAL A 141 15.04 6.28 -4.65
N ALA A 142 16.34 6.44 -4.83
CA ALA A 142 16.92 7.12 -5.97
C ALA A 142 16.91 6.15 -7.18
N ALA A 143 16.15 6.48 -8.21
CA ALA A 143 15.85 5.55 -9.28
C ALA A 143 16.02 6.21 -10.65
N GLY A 144 17.10 5.90 -11.33
CA GLY A 144 17.41 6.44 -12.66
C GLY A 144 16.36 6.10 -13.73
N PRO A 145 16.45 6.74 -14.91
CA PRO A 145 15.51 6.51 -16.01
C PRO A 145 15.54 5.06 -16.46
N GLY A 146 14.35 4.45 -16.58
CA GLY A 146 14.26 3.06 -17.02
C GLY A 146 14.63 2.00 -15.97
N SER A 147 14.91 2.37 -14.72
CA SER A 147 15.29 1.43 -13.64
C SER A 147 14.12 0.61 -13.08
N GLY A 148 12.89 0.90 -13.50
CA GLY A 148 11.71 0.17 -13.07
C GLY A 148 11.03 0.77 -11.83
N LYS A 149 11.13 2.09 -11.60
CA LYS A 149 10.43 2.84 -10.53
C LYS A 149 8.99 2.37 -10.31
N THR A 150 8.18 2.45 -11.37
CA THR A 150 6.76 2.04 -11.33
C THR A 150 6.59 0.57 -10.94
N ARG A 151 7.46 -0.33 -11.43
CA ARG A 151 7.43 -1.76 -11.10
C ARG A 151 7.66 -1.97 -9.61
N VAL A 152 8.70 -1.37 -9.05
CA VAL A 152 9.02 -1.47 -7.62
C VAL A 152 7.88 -0.95 -6.76
N LEU A 153 7.31 0.22 -7.11
CA LEU A 153 6.19 0.78 -6.35
C LEU A 153 4.95 -0.10 -6.39
N VAL A 154 4.58 -0.62 -7.56
CA VAL A 154 3.42 -1.55 -7.67
C VAL A 154 3.64 -2.81 -6.83
N HIS A 155 4.83 -3.39 -6.87
CA HIS A 155 5.16 -4.57 -6.06
C HIS A 155 5.27 -4.24 -4.57
N LYS A 156 5.77 -3.04 -4.20
CA LYS A 156 5.77 -2.58 -2.80
C LYS A 156 4.36 -2.38 -2.27
N LEU A 157 3.46 -1.75 -3.05
CA LEU A 157 2.03 -1.65 -2.69
C LEU A 157 1.40 -3.04 -2.49
N ALA A 158 1.70 -3.98 -3.39
CA ALA A 158 1.22 -5.35 -3.26
C ALA A 158 1.78 -6.04 -1.99
N ALA A 159 3.05 -5.83 -1.66
CA ALA A 159 3.67 -6.35 -0.44
C ALA A 159 3.04 -5.76 0.82
N LEU A 160 2.83 -4.45 0.87
CA LEU A 160 2.17 -3.78 1.99
C LEU A 160 0.78 -4.37 2.27
N LEU A 161 0.00 -4.61 1.22
CA LEU A 161 -1.37 -5.15 1.33
C LEU A 161 -1.41 -6.65 1.65
N LEU A 162 -0.49 -7.45 1.09
CA LEU A 162 -0.55 -8.90 1.15
C LEU A 162 0.38 -9.52 2.20
N LEU A 163 1.53 -8.89 2.47
CA LEU A 163 2.54 -9.39 3.42
C LEU A 163 2.49 -8.65 4.75
N GLU A 164 2.37 -7.33 4.70
CA GLU A 164 2.45 -6.48 5.88
C GLU A 164 1.06 -6.16 6.46
N ASP A 165 -0.01 -6.65 5.83
CA ASP A 165 -1.42 -6.48 6.23
C ASP A 165 -1.85 -5.01 6.42
N VAL A 166 -1.25 -4.11 5.68
CA VAL A 166 -1.69 -2.72 5.61
C VAL A 166 -3.08 -2.70 4.96
N LYS A 167 -4.05 -2.07 5.62
CA LYS A 167 -5.39 -1.96 5.07
C LYS A 167 -5.41 -0.94 3.93
N HIS A 168 -6.27 -1.14 2.95
CA HIS A 168 -6.35 -0.23 1.80
C HIS A 168 -6.73 1.20 2.21
N GLU A 169 -7.52 1.39 3.27
CA GLU A 169 -7.86 2.70 3.83
C GLU A 169 -6.67 3.39 4.50
N GLN A 170 -5.70 2.61 4.99
CA GLN A 170 -4.50 3.10 5.65
C GLN A 170 -3.37 3.44 4.67
N LEU A 171 -3.53 3.06 3.40
CA LEU A 171 -2.54 3.27 2.36
C LEU A 171 -2.95 4.44 1.47
N LEU A 172 -2.08 5.42 1.35
CA LEU A 172 -2.21 6.54 0.42
C LEU A 172 -1.02 6.55 -0.53
N MET A 173 -1.28 6.62 -1.83
CA MET A 173 -0.26 6.88 -2.84
C MET A 173 -0.53 8.21 -3.53
N LEU A 174 0.48 9.09 -3.52
CA LEU A 174 0.46 10.37 -4.20
C LEU A 174 1.37 10.36 -5.43
N THR A 175 0.90 10.95 -6.50
CA THR A 175 1.62 11.09 -7.77
C THR A 175 1.31 12.44 -8.41
N PHE A 176 2.11 12.87 -9.40
CA PHE A 176 1.96 14.18 -10.03
C PHE A 176 0.92 14.22 -11.16
N SER A 177 0.55 13.07 -11.74
CA SER A 177 -0.37 13.06 -12.87
C SER A 177 -1.49 12.03 -12.71
N ARG A 178 -2.68 12.40 -13.23
CA ARG A 178 -3.83 11.47 -13.30
C ARG A 178 -3.53 10.25 -14.17
N ALA A 179 -2.70 10.43 -15.21
CA ALA A 179 -2.29 9.32 -16.07
C ALA A 179 -1.45 8.31 -15.30
N ALA A 180 -0.47 8.78 -14.49
CA ALA A 180 0.33 7.91 -13.62
C ALA A 180 -0.57 7.18 -12.60
N ALA A 181 -1.48 7.88 -11.90
CA ALA A 181 -2.40 7.27 -10.96
C ALA A 181 -3.23 6.15 -11.62
N THR A 182 -3.73 6.37 -12.83
CA THR A 182 -4.49 5.37 -13.59
C THR A 182 -3.63 4.17 -13.98
N GLU A 183 -2.41 4.40 -14.42
CA GLU A 183 -1.48 3.33 -14.81
C GLU A 183 -1.06 2.48 -13.59
N PHE A 184 -0.75 3.12 -12.45
CA PHE A 184 -0.49 2.41 -11.21
C PHE A 184 -1.67 1.53 -10.79
N LYS A 185 -2.88 2.10 -10.82
CA LYS A 185 -4.10 1.36 -10.50
C LYS A 185 -4.28 0.13 -11.37
N LYS A 186 -4.13 0.31 -12.69
CA LYS A 186 -4.24 -0.78 -13.67
C LYS A 186 -3.22 -1.89 -13.40
N ARG A 187 -1.96 -1.54 -13.16
CA ARG A 187 -0.90 -2.51 -12.87
C ARG A 187 -1.12 -3.23 -11.54
N LEU A 188 -1.55 -2.50 -10.52
CA LEU A 188 -1.85 -3.10 -9.22
C LEU A 188 -3.03 -4.06 -9.30
N VAL A 189 -4.10 -3.72 -10.05
CA VAL A 189 -5.23 -4.63 -10.33
C VAL A 189 -4.76 -5.89 -11.06
N ALA A 190 -3.88 -5.76 -12.05
CA ALA A 190 -3.33 -6.92 -12.75
C ALA A 190 -2.52 -7.84 -11.82
N LEU A 191 -1.86 -7.29 -10.79
CA LEU A 191 -1.01 -8.04 -9.87
C LEU A 191 -1.77 -8.71 -8.72
N ILE A 192 -2.71 -7.98 -8.09
CA ILE A 192 -3.41 -8.43 -6.86
C ILE A 192 -4.93 -8.55 -7.02
N GLY A 193 -5.48 -8.25 -8.19
CA GLY A 193 -6.90 -8.35 -8.48
C GLY A 193 -7.73 -7.19 -7.91
N ASN A 194 -9.02 -7.45 -7.68
CA ASN A 194 -10.01 -6.43 -7.32
C ASN A 194 -9.71 -5.68 -6.01
N ALA A 195 -8.95 -6.25 -5.09
CA ALA A 195 -8.53 -5.59 -3.85
C ALA A 195 -7.79 -4.26 -4.12
N ALA A 196 -7.07 -4.18 -5.23
CA ALA A 196 -6.39 -2.96 -5.66
C ALA A 196 -7.34 -1.79 -5.89
N ASN A 197 -8.62 -2.03 -6.23
CA ASN A 197 -9.58 -0.97 -6.51
C ASN A 197 -9.88 -0.08 -5.30
N PHE A 198 -9.67 -0.58 -4.12
CA PHE A 198 -9.92 0.16 -2.87
C PHE A 198 -8.70 0.97 -2.39
N VAL A 199 -7.52 0.76 -2.99
CA VAL A 199 -6.32 1.54 -2.66
C VAL A 199 -6.49 2.98 -3.15
N GLU A 200 -6.19 3.93 -2.29
CA GLU A 200 -6.26 5.34 -2.59
C GLU A 200 -4.99 5.79 -3.33
N ILE A 201 -5.09 5.94 -4.66
CA ILE A 201 -4.03 6.42 -5.55
C ILE A 201 -4.53 7.70 -6.19
N LYS A 202 -3.95 8.85 -5.84
CA LYS A 202 -4.41 10.19 -6.23
C LYS A 202 -3.25 11.11 -6.61
N THR A 203 -3.57 12.21 -7.29
CA THR A 203 -2.63 13.32 -7.37
C THR A 203 -2.72 14.16 -6.09
N PHE A 204 -1.65 14.91 -5.76
CA PHE A 204 -1.62 15.83 -4.62
C PHE A 204 -2.87 16.72 -4.60
N HIS A 205 -3.16 17.38 -5.69
CA HIS A 205 -4.34 18.24 -5.83
C HIS A 205 -5.67 17.49 -5.64
N SER A 206 -5.80 16.29 -6.25
CA SER A 206 -7.03 15.50 -6.12
C SER A 206 -7.27 15.05 -4.67
N TYR A 207 -6.22 14.69 -3.96
CA TYR A 207 -6.30 14.35 -2.54
C TYR A 207 -6.75 15.55 -1.70
N CYS A 208 -6.14 16.72 -1.93
CA CYS A 208 -6.50 17.94 -1.21
C CYS A 208 -7.95 18.38 -1.48
N PHE A 209 -8.43 18.31 -2.73
CA PHE A 209 -9.83 18.58 -3.05
C PHE A 209 -10.81 17.66 -2.31
N ASP A 210 -10.46 16.39 -2.18
CA ASP A 210 -11.31 15.44 -1.44
C ASP A 210 -11.31 15.72 0.08
N LEU A 211 -10.18 16.15 0.63
CA LEU A 211 -10.08 16.58 2.03
C LEU A 211 -10.93 17.81 2.31
N LEU A 212 -10.87 18.80 1.42
CA LEU A 212 -11.57 20.06 1.57
C LEU A 212 -13.08 19.96 1.25
N GLY A 213 -13.57 18.80 0.80
CA GLY A 213 -14.99 18.52 0.63
C GLY A 213 -15.67 19.35 -0.47
N LYS A 214 -15.04 19.57 -1.62
CA LYS A 214 -15.55 20.37 -2.76
C LYS A 214 -15.96 21.81 -2.41
N ILE A 215 -15.58 22.31 -1.26
CA ILE A 215 -15.81 23.71 -0.85
C ILE A 215 -14.64 24.54 -1.38
N GLY A 216 -14.53 24.65 -2.68
CA GLY A 216 -13.60 25.55 -3.33
C GLY A 216 -14.15 25.96 -4.67
N SER A 217 -14.40 27.25 -4.85
CA SER A 217 -14.48 27.82 -6.18
C SER A 217 -13.20 27.48 -6.92
N LEU A 218 -13.25 27.32 -8.24
CA LEU A 218 -12.08 27.13 -9.11
C LEU A 218 -11.07 28.32 -9.05
N GLU A 219 -11.37 29.34 -8.27
CA GLU A 219 -10.49 30.45 -7.94
C GLU A 219 -9.56 30.02 -6.81
N GLY A 220 -8.30 29.74 -7.14
CA GLY A 220 -7.24 29.40 -6.17
C GLY A 220 -6.79 27.94 -6.22
N VAL A 221 -6.69 27.35 -7.40
CA VAL A 221 -6.14 25.97 -7.58
C VAL A 221 -4.72 25.87 -7.01
N ASP A 222 -3.93 26.93 -7.12
CA ASP A 222 -2.55 26.97 -6.63
C ASP A 222 -2.45 26.95 -5.10
N ASP A 223 -3.51 27.35 -4.37
CA ASP A 223 -3.53 27.39 -2.91
C ASP A 223 -4.15 26.14 -2.25
N VAL A 224 -4.73 25.24 -3.03
CA VAL A 224 -5.46 24.08 -2.49
C VAL A 224 -4.59 23.16 -1.64
N VAL A 225 -3.36 22.91 -2.08
CA VAL A 225 -2.41 22.03 -1.35
C VAL A 225 -1.96 22.72 -0.06
N ARG A 226 -1.62 24.01 -0.12
CA ARG A 226 -1.25 24.81 1.06
C ARG A 226 -2.40 24.85 2.08
N ASN A 227 -3.61 25.17 1.64
CA ASN A 227 -4.79 25.26 2.51
C ASN A 227 -5.08 23.89 3.18
N ALA A 228 -4.96 22.79 2.44
CA ALA A 228 -5.13 21.45 3.00
C ALA A 228 -4.07 21.15 4.07
N ALA A 229 -2.81 21.51 3.83
CA ALA A 229 -1.73 21.33 4.81
C ALA A 229 -1.99 22.15 6.09
N GLU A 230 -2.38 23.41 5.97
CA GLU A 230 -2.74 24.28 7.08
C GLU A 230 -3.90 23.75 7.91
N LEU A 231 -4.99 23.29 7.28
CA LEU A 231 -6.14 22.71 7.97
C LEU A 231 -5.81 21.40 8.69
N ILE A 232 -4.93 20.57 8.12
CA ILE A 232 -4.44 19.36 8.80
C ILE A 232 -3.63 19.74 10.04
N GLN A 233 -2.72 20.72 9.92
CA GLN A 233 -1.89 21.19 11.02
C GLN A 233 -2.71 21.80 12.16
N ASN A 234 -3.79 22.51 11.83
CA ASN A 234 -4.70 23.10 12.79
C ASN A 234 -5.68 22.09 13.42
N GLY A 235 -5.71 20.83 12.93
CA GLY A 235 -6.64 19.81 13.41
C GLY A 235 -8.10 20.03 12.95
N GLU A 236 -8.30 20.80 11.87
CA GLU A 236 -9.62 21.14 11.33
C GLU A 236 -10.15 20.11 10.32
N VAL A 237 -9.34 19.08 10.00
CA VAL A 237 -9.73 18.00 9.11
C VAL A 237 -10.21 16.79 9.93
N GLU A 238 -11.26 16.12 9.45
CA GLU A 238 -11.76 14.91 10.06
C GLU A 238 -10.68 13.82 10.11
N GLN A 239 -10.37 13.33 11.32
CA GLN A 239 -9.28 12.38 11.56
C GLN A 239 -9.37 11.13 10.66
N GLY A 240 -10.55 10.59 10.43
CA GLY A 240 -10.76 9.41 9.58
C GLY A 240 -10.27 9.58 8.13
N LYS A 241 -10.20 10.82 7.63
CA LYS A 241 -9.72 11.11 6.27
C LYS A 241 -8.20 11.17 6.15
N ILE A 242 -7.53 11.54 7.24
CA ILE A 242 -6.07 11.75 7.27
C ILE A 242 -5.31 10.66 8.02
N THR A 243 -6.00 9.73 8.68
CA THR A 243 -5.35 8.60 9.36
C THR A 243 -4.79 7.61 8.33
N LYS A 244 -3.47 7.63 8.16
CA LYS A 244 -2.74 6.76 7.22
C LYS A 244 -1.57 6.09 7.92
N SER A 245 -1.36 4.81 7.66
CA SER A 245 -0.19 4.07 8.14
C SER A 245 0.97 4.11 7.16
N VAL A 246 0.68 4.25 5.87
CA VAL A 246 1.70 4.30 4.81
C VAL A 246 1.34 5.36 3.78
N LEU A 247 2.31 6.21 3.49
CA LEU A 247 2.30 7.16 2.38
C LEU A 247 3.37 6.76 1.35
N VAL A 248 2.95 6.62 0.11
CA VAL A 248 3.85 6.34 -1.03
C VAL A 248 3.83 7.54 -1.97
N ILE A 249 4.99 8.03 -2.37
CA ILE A 249 5.14 9.19 -3.26
C ILE A 249 5.95 8.77 -4.48
N ASP A 250 5.36 8.94 -5.66
CA ASP A 250 6.04 8.72 -6.94
C ASP A 250 6.54 10.06 -7.50
N GLU A 251 7.67 10.03 -8.21
CA GLU A 251 8.37 11.19 -8.78
C GLU A 251 8.63 12.31 -7.73
N ALA A 252 9.05 11.91 -6.54
CA ALA A 252 9.14 12.79 -5.37
C ALA A 252 10.13 13.96 -5.55
N GLN A 253 11.02 13.93 -6.56
CA GLN A 253 11.87 15.07 -6.93
C GLN A 253 11.06 16.26 -7.49
N ASP A 254 9.82 16.02 -7.94
CA ASP A 254 8.97 17.05 -8.53
C ASP A 254 8.11 17.79 -7.49
N MET A 255 8.20 17.42 -6.21
CA MET A 255 7.46 18.11 -5.13
C MET A 255 7.89 19.57 -4.99
N ASP A 256 6.91 20.45 -4.83
CA ASP A 256 7.13 21.80 -4.35
C ASP A 256 7.03 21.92 -2.83
N ASP A 257 7.30 23.11 -2.29
CA ASP A 257 7.25 23.38 -0.84
C ASP A 257 5.87 23.10 -0.24
N ASN A 258 4.77 23.39 -0.95
CA ASN A 258 3.41 23.18 -0.45
C ASN A 258 3.09 21.68 -0.37
N GLU A 259 3.50 20.91 -1.37
CA GLU A 259 3.33 19.47 -1.42
C GLU A 259 4.16 18.77 -0.34
N PHE A 260 5.40 19.23 -0.13
CA PHE A 260 6.23 18.72 0.96
C PHE A 260 5.67 19.11 2.35
N ASN A 261 5.15 20.31 2.51
CA ASN A 261 4.47 20.74 3.74
C ASN A 261 3.22 19.88 4.03
N LEU A 262 2.46 19.49 3.00
CA LEU A 262 1.36 18.54 3.15
C LEU A 262 1.85 17.17 3.65
N VAL A 263 2.94 16.65 3.08
CA VAL A 263 3.56 15.40 3.55
C VAL A 263 3.97 15.53 5.02
N CYS A 264 4.63 16.63 5.40
CA CYS A 264 5.01 16.88 6.79
C CYS A 264 3.80 16.97 7.74
N ALA A 265 2.71 17.63 7.31
CA ALA A 265 1.48 17.71 8.09
C ALA A 265 0.84 16.33 8.31
N LEU A 266 0.80 15.48 7.29
CA LEU A 266 0.35 14.09 7.41
C LEU A 266 1.25 13.28 8.36
N MET A 267 2.58 13.43 8.27
CA MET A 267 3.53 12.75 9.15
C MET A 267 3.35 13.16 10.62
N GLN A 268 3.09 14.43 10.88
CA GLN A 268 2.87 14.95 12.25
C GLN A 268 1.57 14.43 12.86
N ASN A 269 0.53 14.27 12.06
CA ASN A 269 -0.76 13.74 12.51
C ASN A 269 -0.81 12.22 12.60
N ASN A 270 0.20 11.52 12.10
CA ASN A 270 0.31 10.05 12.10
C ASN A 270 1.70 9.62 12.57
N GLU A 271 1.93 9.57 13.88
CA GLU A 271 3.25 9.28 14.47
C GLU A 271 3.91 8.01 13.92
N ASP A 272 3.14 6.98 13.61
CA ASP A 272 3.64 5.69 13.11
C ASP A 272 3.63 5.60 11.58
N MET A 273 3.31 6.69 10.86
CA MET A 273 3.23 6.65 9.40
C MET A 273 4.59 6.38 8.77
N ARG A 274 4.61 5.41 7.88
CA ARG A 274 5.77 5.12 7.02
C ARG A 274 5.65 5.92 5.74
N VAL A 275 6.78 6.49 5.28
CA VAL A 275 6.84 7.21 4.01
C VAL A 275 7.82 6.53 3.07
N ILE A 276 7.38 6.25 1.86
CA ILE A 276 8.18 5.66 0.79
C ILE A 276 8.17 6.63 -0.38
N ALA A 277 9.26 7.33 -0.59
CA ALA A 277 9.44 8.31 -1.65
C ALA A 277 10.36 7.75 -2.73
N VAL A 278 9.91 7.77 -3.98
CA VAL A 278 10.70 7.33 -5.13
C VAL A 278 10.86 8.50 -6.08
N GLY A 279 12.10 8.76 -6.48
CA GLY A 279 12.42 9.87 -7.35
C GLY A 279 13.74 9.70 -8.08
N ASP A 280 14.04 10.66 -8.92
CA ASP A 280 15.28 10.75 -9.68
C ASP A 280 15.75 12.20 -9.69
N ASP A 281 16.76 12.50 -8.89
CA ASP A 281 17.28 13.87 -8.74
C ASP A 281 17.78 14.45 -10.07
N ASP A 282 18.28 13.59 -10.98
CA ASP A 282 18.76 13.99 -12.31
C ASP A 282 17.62 14.32 -13.29
N GLN A 283 16.36 13.98 -12.94
CA GLN A 283 15.17 14.25 -13.77
C GLN A 283 14.31 15.42 -13.26
N ASN A 284 14.77 16.22 -12.32
CA ASN A 284 14.03 17.40 -11.89
C ASN A 284 14.03 18.47 -13.00
N ILE A 285 12.99 18.41 -13.85
CA ILE A 285 12.79 19.37 -14.96
C ILE A 285 11.74 20.44 -14.61
N TYR A 286 11.20 20.42 -13.40
CA TYR A 286 10.13 21.32 -12.95
C TYR A 286 10.61 22.37 -11.92
N GLU A 287 11.90 22.60 -11.79
CA GLU A 287 12.46 23.66 -10.95
C GLU A 287 11.78 25.02 -11.18
N PHE A 288 11.41 25.34 -12.43
CA PHE A 288 10.68 26.55 -12.80
C PHE A 288 9.27 26.65 -12.19
N ARG A 289 8.73 25.53 -11.66
CA ARG A 289 7.46 25.48 -10.92
C ARG A 289 7.65 25.47 -9.42
N GLY A 290 8.90 25.58 -8.94
CA GLY A 290 9.23 25.56 -7.51
C GLY A 290 9.46 24.16 -6.94
N SER A 291 9.62 23.11 -7.81
CA SER A 291 10.05 21.81 -7.31
C SER A 291 11.48 21.85 -6.81
N ASP A 292 11.72 21.18 -5.68
CA ASP A 292 13.04 21.13 -5.02
C ASP A 292 13.41 19.68 -4.68
N SER A 293 14.46 19.17 -5.33
CA SER A 293 15.03 17.86 -4.99
C SER A 293 15.59 17.79 -3.57
N GLY A 294 15.83 18.95 -2.92
CA GLY A 294 16.21 19.06 -1.51
C GLY A 294 15.21 18.42 -0.54
N HIS A 295 13.95 18.25 -0.94
CA HIS A 295 12.95 17.55 -0.13
C HIS A 295 13.30 16.08 0.11
N LEU A 296 13.80 15.36 -0.90
CA LEU A 296 14.31 13.99 -0.73
C LEU A 296 15.52 13.94 0.20
N ARG A 297 16.44 14.91 0.08
CA ARG A 297 17.56 15.05 1.00
C ARG A 297 17.10 15.30 2.42
N THR A 298 16.08 16.14 2.61
CA THR A 298 15.48 16.40 3.93
C THR A 298 14.92 15.12 4.55
N LEU A 299 14.28 14.24 3.78
CA LEU A 299 13.81 12.94 4.27
C LEU A 299 14.97 12.05 4.74
N ILE A 300 16.11 12.08 4.05
CA ILE A 300 17.30 11.30 4.42
C ILE A 300 17.99 11.91 5.65
N GLU A 301 18.35 13.18 5.60
CA GLU A 301 19.21 13.82 6.60
C GLU A 301 18.48 14.16 7.90
N LYS A 302 17.24 14.65 7.81
CA LYS A 302 16.47 15.09 8.98
C LYS A 302 15.63 13.95 9.58
N TYR A 303 15.03 13.12 8.73
CA TYR A 303 14.13 12.06 9.17
C TYR A 303 14.78 10.68 9.20
N GLY A 304 16.03 10.54 8.72
CA GLY A 304 16.79 9.29 8.78
C GLY A 304 16.26 8.20 7.84
N ALA A 305 15.78 8.58 6.66
CA ALA A 305 15.25 7.62 5.70
C ALA A 305 16.34 6.64 5.21
N ALA A 306 15.99 5.36 5.12
CA ALA A 306 16.80 4.36 4.45
C ALA A 306 16.89 4.70 2.95
N ARG A 307 18.13 4.77 2.42
CA ARG A 307 18.37 5.13 1.02
C ARG A 307 18.67 3.88 0.21
N TYR A 308 17.98 3.77 -0.93
CA TYR A 308 18.21 2.75 -1.94
C TYR A 308 18.50 3.40 -3.29
N GLU A 309 19.40 2.78 -4.08
CA GLU A 309 19.74 3.26 -5.44
C GLU A 309 19.42 2.19 -6.48
N MET A 310 18.66 2.57 -7.50
CA MET A 310 18.34 1.71 -8.64
C MET A 310 19.06 2.22 -9.89
N THR A 311 20.20 1.64 -10.20
CA THR A 311 21.11 2.08 -11.27
C THR A 311 20.93 1.33 -12.59
N GLU A 312 20.30 0.15 -12.58
CA GLU A 312 20.12 -0.66 -13.78
C GLU A 312 19.02 -0.13 -14.69
N ASN A 313 19.29 0.01 -15.97
CA ASN A 313 18.31 0.44 -16.97
C ASN A 313 17.74 -0.76 -17.73
N TYR A 314 16.44 -1.04 -17.53
CA TYR A 314 15.70 -2.13 -18.18
C TYR A 314 14.91 -1.68 -19.43
N ARG A 315 14.92 -0.37 -19.74
CA ARG A 315 14.11 0.22 -20.82
C ARG A 315 14.86 0.28 -22.13
N SER A 316 16.11 0.69 -22.08
CA SER A 316 16.90 1.05 -23.24
C SER A 316 18.03 0.05 -23.50
N CYS A 317 18.37 -0.17 -24.77
CA CYS A 317 19.50 -1.02 -25.12
C CYS A 317 20.84 -0.38 -24.73
N PRO A 318 21.89 -1.19 -24.47
CA PRO A 318 23.19 -0.69 -24.00
C PRO A 318 23.81 0.48 -24.80
N PRO A 319 23.74 0.51 -26.14
CA PRO A 319 24.30 1.64 -26.91
C PRO A 319 23.62 2.98 -26.60
N ILE A 320 22.27 2.98 -26.35
CA ILE A 320 21.55 4.20 -25.99
C ILE A 320 21.96 4.65 -24.59
N VAL A 321 22.06 3.74 -23.63
CA VAL A 321 22.50 4.06 -22.26
C VAL A 321 23.93 4.63 -22.28
N THR A 322 24.83 4.00 -23.01
CA THR A 322 26.24 4.46 -23.15
C THR A 322 26.32 5.88 -23.74
N LEU A 323 25.55 6.13 -24.80
CA LEU A 323 25.53 7.45 -25.46
C LEU A 323 24.93 8.51 -24.51
N SER A 324 23.82 8.19 -23.83
CA SER A 324 23.17 9.09 -22.86
C SER A 324 24.10 9.43 -21.71
N ASN A 325 24.80 8.45 -21.15
CA ASN A 325 25.78 8.68 -20.09
C ASN A 325 26.95 9.53 -20.52
N ALA A 326 27.48 9.29 -21.74
CA ALA A 326 28.55 10.12 -22.31
C ALA A 326 28.10 11.57 -22.51
N PHE A 327 26.87 11.78 -22.98
CA PHE A 327 26.29 13.11 -23.15
C PHE A 327 26.07 13.79 -21.79
N ALA A 328 25.45 13.10 -20.81
CA ALA A 328 25.24 13.61 -19.45
C ALA A 328 26.56 14.05 -18.78
N ALA A 329 27.64 13.31 -19.01
CA ALA A 329 28.97 13.68 -18.50
C ALA A 329 29.51 14.99 -19.09
N THR A 330 29.06 15.38 -20.29
CA THR A 330 29.51 16.63 -20.97
C THR A 330 28.71 17.86 -20.52
N ILE A 331 27.48 17.68 -20.00
CA ILE A 331 26.58 18.78 -19.64
C ILE A 331 26.81 19.25 -18.19
N GLN A 332 27.82 18.82 -17.47
CA GLN A 332 27.99 19.17 -16.04
C GLN A 332 26.65 19.40 -15.33
N ILE A 333 25.72 18.47 -15.50
CA ILE A 333 24.51 18.43 -14.68
C ILE A 333 25.06 18.25 -13.28
N GLY A 334 24.90 19.28 -12.46
CA GLY A 334 25.45 19.27 -11.12
C GLY A 334 24.97 18.02 -10.42
N ARG A 335 25.81 17.02 -10.35
CA ARG A 335 25.56 15.82 -9.57
C ARG A 335 25.51 16.27 -8.11
N ALA A 336 24.36 16.67 -7.68
CA ALA A 336 24.04 16.58 -6.27
C ALA A 336 24.00 15.05 -6.01
N HIS A 337 25.15 14.47 -5.74
CA HIS A 337 25.22 13.13 -5.17
C HIS A 337 24.50 13.22 -3.81
N VAL A 338 23.24 12.80 -3.80
CA VAL A 338 22.53 12.55 -2.57
C VAL A 338 23.06 11.29 -1.93
#